data_a3f0af0b605b13658c01430c5c4e8bad
#
_entry.id   a3f0af0b605b13658c01430c5c4e8bad
#
_cell.length_a   1.000
_cell.length_b   1.000
_cell.length_c   1.000
_cell.angle_alpha   90.00
_cell.angle_beta   90.00
_cell.angle_gamma   90.00
#
_symmetry.space_group_name_H-M   'P 1'
#
loop_
_entity.id
_entity.type
_entity.pdbx_description
1 polymer ?
#
loop_
_entity_poly.entity_id
_entity_poly.type
_entity_poly.pdbx_seq_one_letter_code
_entity_poly.pdbx_strand_id
1 'polypeptide(L)'
;AGAPVAVVVDGGRLANFVKEFGVLGAPYLANGYDGMRKVVTSPLFGEWVDKLRKASGHEVLSFNWWQGERHLWTAKPVRTPADLKGNRMRTIGSPVWLGTINAMGATATPMPYAEVYSALEQKVIDSVEVQLPAGQGSKLYEVTKVVTKTGHINLITGLVTSAKWFASLPP
;
A
#
# COMPACT_ATOMS: atom_id res chain seq x y z
N ALA A 1 -0.72 22.22 -8.21
CA ALA A 1 0.01 22.48 -6.96
C ALA A 1 -0.70 23.60 -6.20
N GLY A 2 -0.93 23.43 -4.88
CA GLY A 2 -1.62 24.43 -4.04
C GLY A 2 -3.12 24.21 -3.86
N ALA A 3 -3.66 23.08 -4.29
CA ALA A 3 -5.06 22.74 -4.05
C ALA A 3 -5.35 22.52 -2.55
N PRO A 4 -6.51 22.98 -2.04
CA PRO A 4 -6.93 22.81 -0.65
C PRO A 4 -7.48 21.39 -0.42
N VAL A 5 -6.61 20.40 -0.58
CA VAL A 5 -6.96 18.97 -0.49
C VAL A 5 -5.93 18.26 0.36
N ALA A 6 -6.41 17.43 1.28
CA ALA A 6 -5.58 16.46 1.99
C ALA A 6 -5.99 15.04 1.59
N VAL A 7 -5.01 14.17 1.39
CA VAL A 7 -5.23 12.79 0.94
C VAL A 7 -4.53 11.80 1.86
N VAL A 8 -5.14 10.65 2.06
CA VAL A 8 -4.50 9.52 2.72
C VAL A 8 -3.69 8.76 1.67
N VAL A 9 -2.39 8.59 1.95
CA VAL A 9 -1.45 8.01 0.98
C VAL A 9 -0.49 7.04 1.66
N ASP A 10 -0.08 6.01 0.94
CA ASP A 10 0.95 5.06 1.37
C ASP A 10 2.36 5.44 0.86
N GLY A 11 3.38 4.85 1.47
CA GLY A 11 4.78 5.10 1.10
C GLY A 11 5.10 4.71 -0.34
N GLY A 12 4.44 3.70 -0.89
CA GLY A 12 4.66 3.26 -2.27
C GLY A 12 4.33 4.35 -3.30
N ARG A 13 3.28 5.14 -3.07
CA ARG A 13 2.92 6.29 -3.92
C ARG A 13 3.89 7.45 -3.73
N LEU A 14 4.34 7.70 -2.50
CA LEU A 14 5.33 8.75 -2.22
C LEU A 14 6.70 8.42 -2.81
N ALA A 15 7.00 7.15 -3.01
CA ALA A 15 8.23 6.69 -3.65
C ALA A 15 8.41 7.21 -5.09
N ASN A 16 7.34 7.62 -5.75
CA ASN A 16 7.42 8.28 -7.06
C ASN A 16 8.12 9.64 -7.01
N PHE A 17 8.20 10.26 -5.84
CA PHE A 17 8.87 11.54 -5.61
C PHE A 17 10.19 11.36 -4.86
N VAL A 18 10.20 10.48 -3.87
CA VAL A 18 11.36 10.18 -3.01
C VAL A 18 11.40 8.67 -2.79
N LYS A 19 12.29 7.99 -3.50
CA LYS A 19 12.37 6.52 -3.59
C LYS A 19 12.46 5.80 -2.23
N GLU A 20 13.04 6.46 -1.24
CA GLU A 20 13.22 5.93 0.12
C GLU A 20 11.89 5.56 0.78
N PHE A 21 10.80 6.28 0.49
CA PHE A 21 9.46 5.91 0.98
C PHE A 21 9.00 4.52 0.53
N GLY A 22 9.56 4.00 -0.56
CA GLY A 22 9.25 2.66 -1.06
C GLY A 22 9.57 1.56 -0.05
N VAL A 23 10.52 1.78 0.84
CA VAL A 23 10.91 0.81 1.88
C VAL A 23 9.74 0.50 2.83
N LEU A 24 8.80 1.44 3.04
CA LEU A 24 7.61 1.21 3.87
C LEU A 24 6.67 0.12 3.32
N GLY A 25 6.82 -0.22 2.05
CA GLY A 25 6.11 -1.33 1.41
C GLY A 25 6.92 -2.61 1.31
N ALA A 26 8.14 -2.65 1.91
CA ALA A 26 8.97 -3.85 1.88
C ALA A 26 8.33 -4.99 2.70
N PRO A 27 8.30 -6.22 2.17
CA PRO A 27 7.74 -7.35 2.89
C PRO A 27 8.53 -7.63 4.16
N TYR A 28 7.78 -7.90 5.24
CA TYR A 28 8.33 -8.25 6.58
C TYR A 28 9.29 -7.20 7.16
N LEU A 29 9.17 -5.93 6.76
CA LEU A 29 10.01 -4.82 7.25
C LEU A 29 9.97 -4.68 8.77
N ALA A 30 8.79 -4.85 9.35
CA ALA A 30 8.57 -4.67 10.78
C ALA A 30 7.40 -5.53 11.27
N ASN A 31 7.40 -5.84 12.56
CA ASN A 31 6.34 -6.60 13.19
C ASN A 31 5.24 -5.65 13.70
N GLY A 32 4.07 -5.70 13.05
CA GLY A 32 2.87 -5.00 13.48
C GLY A 32 3.01 -3.48 13.57
N TYR A 33 2.07 -2.87 14.27
CA TYR A 33 1.99 -1.41 14.42
C TYR A 33 3.22 -0.78 15.10
N ASP A 34 3.67 -1.37 16.22
CA ASP A 34 4.78 -0.79 17.00
C ASP A 34 6.09 -0.77 16.23
N GLY A 35 6.34 -1.81 15.43
CA GLY A 35 7.47 -1.87 14.53
C GLY A 35 7.40 -0.77 13.46
N MET A 36 6.27 -0.63 12.79
CA MET A 36 6.07 0.41 11.77
C MET A 36 6.12 1.81 12.38
N ARG A 37 5.55 2.00 13.57
CA ARG A 37 5.61 3.27 14.29
C ARG A 37 7.06 3.71 14.54
N LYS A 38 7.93 2.81 14.97
CA LYS A 38 9.36 3.14 15.18
C LYS A 38 10.02 3.65 13.90
N VAL A 39 9.68 3.07 12.75
CA VAL A 39 10.20 3.52 11.45
C VAL A 39 9.74 4.94 11.14
N VAL A 40 8.43 5.20 11.20
CA VAL A 40 7.84 6.50 10.78
C VAL A 40 8.01 7.63 11.81
N THR A 41 8.48 7.32 13.01
CA THR A 41 8.87 8.33 14.02
C THR A 41 10.38 8.51 14.14
N SER A 42 11.16 7.82 13.32
CA SER A 42 12.62 7.92 13.33
C SER A 42 13.12 9.25 12.74
N PRO A 43 14.31 9.73 13.16
CA PRO A 43 14.93 10.91 12.53
C PRO A 43 15.11 10.73 11.01
N LEU A 44 15.45 9.51 10.57
CA LEU A 44 15.61 9.17 9.15
C LEU A 44 14.33 9.40 8.35
N PHE A 45 13.16 9.05 8.91
CA PHE A 45 11.88 9.31 8.26
C PHE A 45 11.64 10.83 8.13
N GLY A 46 12.02 11.62 9.13
CA GLY A 46 11.99 13.08 9.08
C GLY A 46 12.78 13.65 7.91
N GLU A 47 13.98 13.11 7.66
CA GLU A 47 14.80 13.49 6.49
C GLU A 47 14.09 13.19 5.16
N TRP A 48 13.37 12.05 5.08
CA TRP A 48 12.59 11.72 3.87
C TRP A 48 11.41 12.67 3.66
N VAL A 49 10.75 13.07 4.74
CA VAL A 49 9.66 14.07 4.70
C VAL A 49 10.18 15.40 4.17
N ASP A 50 11.35 15.85 4.65
CA ASP A 50 11.98 17.08 4.17
C ASP A 50 12.38 17.00 2.69
N LYS A 51 12.92 15.86 2.26
CA LYS A 51 13.19 15.60 0.84
C LYS A 51 11.91 15.66 0.01
N LEU A 52 10.81 15.05 0.50
CA LEU A 52 9.52 15.04 -0.18
C LEU A 52 8.97 16.46 -0.37
N ARG A 53 9.01 17.28 0.69
CA ARG A 53 8.59 18.67 0.63
C ARG A 53 9.37 19.45 -0.43
N LYS A 54 10.70 19.28 -0.49
CA LYS A 54 11.57 19.95 -1.47
C LYS A 54 11.35 19.45 -2.89
N ALA A 55 11.17 18.15 -3.08
CA ALA A 55 11.07 17.55 -4.41
C ALA A 55 9.70 17.74 -5.06
N SER A 56 8.63 17.80 -4.28
CA SER A 56 7.26 17.73 -4.80
C SER A 56 6.29 18.80 -4.26
N GLY A 57 6.70 19.57 -3.24
CA GLY A 57 5.83 20.53 -2.57
C GLY A 57 4.71 19.86 -1.76
N HIS A 58 4.85 18.60 -1.39
CA HIS A 58 3.93 17.91 -0.48
C HIS A 58 4.33 18.15 0.98
N GLU A 59 3.32 18.33 1.84
CA GLU A 59 3.45 18.41 3.28
C GLU A 59 2.85 17.16 3.92
N VAL A 60 3.62 16.49 4.78
CA VAL A 60 3.15 15.33 5.56
C VAL A 60 2.64 15.83 6.91
N LEU A 61 1.33 15.76 7.12
CA LEU A 61 0.68 16.19 8.35
C LEU A 61 0.77 15.11 9.44
N SER A 62 0.67 13.85 9.03
CA SER A 62 0.84 12.68 9.91
C SER A 62 1.23 11.47 9.07
N PHE A 63 1.88 10.46 9.68
CA PHE A 63 2.16 9.19 9.03
C PHE A 63 2.07 8.03 10.02
N ASN A 64 0.90 7.88 10.64
CA ASN A 64 0.66 6.94 11.74
C ASN A 64 -0.66 6.16 11.60
N TRP A 65 -1.28 6.19 10.44
CA TRP A 65 -2.55 5.52 10.19
C TRP A 65 -2.29 4.08 9.75
N TRP A 66 -2.16 3.18 10.72
CA TRP A 66 -1.95 1.78 10.46
C TRP A 66 -3.24 1.10 10.00
N GLN A 67 -3.20 0.49 8.83
CA GLN A 67 -4.36 -0.17 8.21
C GLN A 67 -4.34 -1.69 8.36
N GLY A 68 -3.31 -2.24 8.99
CA GLY A 68 -3.18 -3.66 9.23
C GLY A 68 -2.24 -4.36 8.27
N GLU A 69 -2.15 -5.67 8.47
CA GLU A 69 -1.36 -6.57 7.64
C GLU A 69 -2.10 -6.90 6.35
N ARG A 70 -1.34 -7.04 5.28
CA ARG A 70 -1.88 -7.45 3.98
C ARG A 70 -1.79 -8.96 3.82
N HIS A 71 -2.81 -9.51 3.19
CA HIS A 71 -3.02 -10.94 3.00
C HIS A 71 -3.46 -11.22 1.56
N LEU A 72 -3.36 -12.47 1.13
CA LEU A 72 -3.79 -12.89 -0.19
C LEU A 72 -5.27 -13.28 -0.18
N TRP A 73 -6.05 -12.71 -1.09
CA TRP A 73 -7.45 -13.05 -1.34
C TRP A 73 -7.54 -13.74 -2.69
N THR A 74 -7.89 -15.02 -2.70
CA THR A 74 -7.78 -15.91 -3.85
C THR A 74 -9.03 -16.76 -4.04
N ALA A 75 -9.18 -17.36 -5.22
CA ALA A 75 -10.26 -18.32 -5.49
C ALA A 75 -9.96 -19.72 -4.92
N LYS A 76 -8.68 -20.06 -4.73
CA LYS A 76 -8.21 -21.36 -4.23
C LYS A 76 -7.20 -21.16 -3.10
N PRO A 77 -7.05 -22.12 -2.19
CA PRO A 77 -6.04 -22.05 -1.14
C PRO A 77 -4.62 -21.89 -1.73
N VAL A 78 -3.82 -21.01 -1.13
CA VAL A 78 -2.40 -20.82 -1.43
C VAL A 78 -1.62 -21.29 -0.20
N ARG A 79 -0.80 -22.32 -0.35
CA ARG A 79 0.05 -22.89 0.71
C ARG A 79 1.53 -22.74 0.41
N THR A 80 1.88 -22.66 -0.86
CA THR A 80 3.24 -22.50 -1.35
C THR A 80 3.29 -21.45 -2.47
N PRO A 81 4.44 -20.87 -2.79
CA PRO A 81 4.60 -20.00 -3.94
C PRO A 81 4.18 -20.65 -5.27
N ALA A 82 4.35 -21.97 -5.40
CA ALA A 82 3.95 -22.70 -6.60
C ALA A 82 2.45 -22.61 -6.91
N ASP A 83 1.62 -22.46 -5.87
CA ASP A 83 0.16 -22.32 -6.02
C ASP A 83 -0.25 -20.98 -6.67
N LEU A 84 0.67 -20.03 -6.74
CA LEU A 84 0.47 -18.71 -7.37
C LEU A 84 0.91 -18.66 -8.84
N LYS A 85 1.49 -19.74 -9.37
CA LYS A 85 1.95 -19.79 -10.76
C LYS A 85 0.80 -19.53 -11.73
N GLY A 86 0.98 -18.54 -12.61
CA GLY A 86 -0.05 -18.14 -13.58
C GLY A 86 -1.18 -17.30 -13.02
N ASN A 87 -1.17 -16.98 -11.72
CA ASN A 87 -2.16 -16.14 -11.08
C ASN A 87 -1.86 -14.65 -11.33
N ARG A 88 -2.82 -13.91 -11.87
CA ARG A 88 -2.76 -12.45 -12.04
C ARG A 88 -3.23 -11.82 -10.75
N MET A 89 -2.30 -11.31 -9.96
CA MET A 89 -2.61 -10.73 -8.65
C MET A 89 -2.55 -9.22 -8.69
N ARG A 90 -3.65 -8.58 -8.35
CA ARG A 90 -3.66 -7.12 -8.21
C ARG A 90 -2.83 -6.68 -7.02
N THR A 91 -2.03 -5.65 -7.25
CA THR A 91 -1.29 -4.95 -6.20
C THR A 91 -1.21 -3.44 -6.47
N ILE A 92 -0.52 -2.71 -5.62
CA ILE A 92 -0.23 -1.27 -5.79
C ILE A 92 0.87 -1.09 -6.85
N GLY A 93 0.72 -0.08 -7.72
CA GLY A 93 1.68 0.24 -8.77
C GLY A 93 2.95 0.92 -8.23
N SER A 94 3.75 0.20 -7.47
CA SER A 94 5.04 0.63 -6.95
C SER A 94 6.07 -0.48 -7.17
N PRO A 95 7.33 -0.18 -7.49
CA PRO A 95 8.35 -1.18 -7.77
C PRO A 95 8.50 -2.24 -6.69
N VAL A 96 8.47 -1.86 -5.41
CA VAL A 96 8.59 -2.79 -4.28
C VAL A 96 7.39 -3.73 -4.21
N TRP A 97 6.17 -3.22 -4.43
CA TRP A 97 4.95 -4.02 -4.41
C TRP A 97 4.89 -4.99 -5.59
N LEU A 98 5.20 -4.51 -6.80
CA LEU A 98 5.27 -5.35 -7.99
C LEU A 98 6.32 -6.45 -7.84
N GLY A 99 7.51 -6.08 -7.34
CA GLY A 99 8.59 -7.03 -7.07
C GLY A 99 8.19 -8.09 -6.04
N THR A 100 7.49 -7.70 -4.98
CA THR A 100 7.00 -8.62 -3.94
C THR A 100 6.06 -9.67 -4.53
N ILE A 101 5.06 -9.26 -5.30
CA ILE A 101 4.09 -10.19 -5.89
C ILE A 101 4.74 -11.12 -6.91
N ASN A 102 5.63 -10.59 -7.74
CA ASN A 102 6.38 -11.41 -8.70
C ASN A 102 7.30 -12.42 -7.99
N ALA A 103 7.97 -12.01 -6.92
CA ALA A 103 8.81 -12.91 -6.11
C ALA A 103 7.99 -14.00 -5.40
N MET A 104 6.72 -13.75 -5.09
CA MET A 104 5.79 -14.76 -4.57
C MET A 104 5.35 -15.79 -5.62
N GLY A 105 5.63 -15.57 -6.91
CA GLY A 105 5.28 -16.48 -8.00
C GLY A 105 4.02 -16.12 -8.79
N ALA A 106 3.32 -15.03 -8.43
CA ALA A 106 2.20 -14.50 -9.19
C ALA A 106 2.65 -13.47 -10.23
N THR A 107 1.77 -13.10 -11.14
CA THR A 107 1.98 -11.98 -12.07
C THR A 107 1.35 -10.72 -11.46
N ALA A 108 2.18 -9.76 -11.09
CA ALA A 108 1.72 -8.49 -10.52
C ALA A 108 0.93 -7.67 -11.56
N THR A 109 -0.29 -7.29 -11.22
CA THR A 109 -1.21 -6.53 -12.09
C THR A 109 -1.63 -5.25 -11.36
N PRO A 110 -0.94 -4.11 -11.59
CA PRO A 110 -1.27 -2.86 -10.93
C PRO A 110 -2.58 -2.27 -11.46
N MET A 111 -3.45 -1.85 -10.55
CA MET A 111 -4.67 -1.10 -10.88
C MET A 111 -5.20 -0.31 -9.67
N PRO A 112 -6.03 0.74 -9.90
CA PRO A 112 -6.74 1.45 -8.83
C PRO A 112 -7.57 0.50 -7.98
N TYR A 113 -7.64 0.77 -6.66
CA TYR A 113 -8.38 -0.13 -5.75
C TYR A 113 -9.88 -0.17 -6.05
N ALA A 114 -10.45 0.93 -6.52
CA ALA A 114 -11.88 1.01 -6.86
C ALA A 114 -12.31 0.03 -7.98
N GLU A 115 -11.37 -0.40 -8.81
CA GLU A 115 -11.62 -1.31 -9.95
C GLU A 115 -11.51 -2.79 -9.56
N VAL A 116 -11.00 -3.10 -8.38
CA VAL A 116 -10.60 -4.48 -7.97
C VAL A 116 -11.79 -5.43 -7.96
N TYR A 117 -12.93 -5.03 -7.38
CA TYR A 117 -14.12 -5.89 -7.30
C TYR A 117 -14.59 -6.31 -8.71
N SER A 118 -14.80 -5.35 -9.60
CA SER A 118 -15.24 -5.62 -10.98
C SER A 118 -14.20 -6.43 -11.75
N ALA A 119 -12.91 -6.17 -11.56
CA ALA A 119 -11.84 -6.90 -12.23
C ALA A 119 -11.77 -8.37 -11.79
N LEU A 120 -12.04 -8.68 -10.50
CA LEU A 120 -12.17 -10.04 -9.99
C LEU A 120 -13.43 -10.73 -10.54
N GLU A 121 -14.57 -10.04 -10.52
CA GLU A 121 -15.84 -10.55 -11.03
C GLU A 121 -15.74 -10.91 -12.52
N GLN A 122 -15.13 -10.03 -13.32
CA GLN A 122 -14.93 -10.21 -14.75
C GLN A 122 -13.73 -11.12 -15.09
N LYS A 123 -13.01 -11.63 -14.08
CA LYS A 123 -11.82 -12.47 -14.25
C LYS A 123 -10.70 -11.79 -15.06
N VAL A 124 -10.60 -10.48 -15.01
CA VAL A 124 -9.44 -9.72 -15.53
C VAL A 124 -8.21 -9.99 -14.67
N ILE A 125 -8.41 -10.12 -13.35
CA ILE A 125 -7.45 -10.60 -12.36
C ILE A 125 -8.01 -11.82 -11.64
N ASP A 126 -7.12 -12.63 -11.07
CA ASP A 126 -7.48 -13.88 -10.40
C ASP A 126 -7.47 -13.73 -8.87
N SER A 127 -6.79 -12.73 -8.36
CA SER A 127 -6.61 -12.49 -6.93
C SER A 127 -6.18 -11.07 -6.63
N VAL A 128 -6.17 -10.73 -5.35
CA VAL A 128 -5.71 -9.45 -4.82
C VAL A 128 -5.00 -9.65 -3.49
N GLU A 129 -4.00 -8.83 -3.21
CA GLU A 129 -3.43 -8.71 -1.88
C GLU A 129 -3.94 -7.42 -1.22
N VAL A 130 -4.53 -7.55 -0.04
CA VAL A 130 -5.14 -6.43 0.69
C VAL A 130 -5.35 -6.81 2.16
N GLN A 131 -5.46 -5.80 3.04
CA GLN A 131 -5.77 -5.99 4.44
C GLN A 131 -7.23 -6.43 4.66
N LEU A 132 -7.48 -7.15 5.75
CA LEU A 132 -8.80 -7.74 6.03
C LEU A 132 -9.93 -6.70 6.08
N PRO A 133 -9.78 -5.56 6.77
CA PRO A 133 -10.86 -4.56 6.81
C PRO A 133 -11.23 -4.00 5.43
N ALA A 134 -10.23 -3.75 4.57
CA ALA A 134 -10.49 -3.25 3.23
C ALA A 134 -11.16 -4.32 2.34
N GLY A 135 -10.70 -5.58 2.44
CA GLY A 135 -11.34 -6.69 1.73
C GLY A 135 -12.79 -6.90 2.15
N GLN A 136 -13.08 -6.77 3.45
CA GLN A 136 -14.43 -6.85 3.98
C GLN A 136 -15.30 -5.67 3.50
N GLY A 137 -14.79 -4.44 3.64
CA GLY A 137 -15.51 -3.23 3.23
C GLY A 137 -15.84 -3.18 1.74
N SER A 138 -14.98 -3.75 0.89
CA SER A 138 -15.20 -3.88 -0.55
C SER A 138 -15.85 -5.20 -0.96
N LYS A 139 -16.33 -5.98 0.00
CA LYS A 139 -17.05 -7.26 -0.22
C LYS A 139 -16.28 -8.27 -1.08
N LEU A 140 -14.95 -8.26 -1.01
CA LEU A 140 -14.13 -9.17 -1.83
C LEU A 140 -14.41 -10.65 -1.58
N TYR A 141 -15.01 -11.00 -0.43
CA TYR A 141 -15.46 -12.35 -0.10
C TYR A 141 -16.56 -12.87 -1.05
N GLU A 142 -17.26 -12.01 -1.77
CA GLU A 142 -18.26 -12.42 -2.78
C GLU A 142 -17.58 -12.97 -4.04
N VAL A 143 -16.43 -12.40 -4.42
CA VAL A 143 -15.70 -12.69 -5.66
C VAL A 143 -14.41 -13.49 -5.46
N THR A 144 -13.97 -13.69 -4.19
CA THR A 144 -12.89 -14.59 -3.77
C THR A 144 -13.44 -15.64 -2.82
N LYS A 145 -12.68 -16.72 -2.55
CA LYS A 145 -13.15 -17.82 -1.69
C LYS A 145 -12.28 -18.06 -0.47
N VAL A 146 -11.03 -17.64 -0.53
CA VAL A 146 -10.02 -17.98 0.48
C VAL A 146 -9.18 -16.75 0.79
N VAL A 147 -8.89 -16.57 2.07
CA VAL A 147 -7.86 -15.64 2.54
C VAL A 147 -6.68 -16.45 3.07
N THR A 148 -5.52 -16.26 2.46
CA THR A 148 -4.26 -16.80 3.00
C THR A 148 -3.58 -15.71 3.81
N LYS A 149 -3.47 -15.91 5.11
CA LYS A 149 -2.90 -14.95 6.07
C LYS A 149 -1.38 -14.95 5.99
N THR A 150 -0.84 -14.22 5.03
CA THR A 150 0.61 -14.08 4.83
C THR A 150 1.23 -13.00 5.71
N GLY A 151 0.49 -11.93 6.04
CA GLY A 151 1.03 -10.80 6.81
C GLY A 151 2.26 -10.16 6.18
N HIS A 152 2.41 -10.27 4.86
CA HIS A 152 3.67 -9.96 4.16
C HIS A 152 4.01 -8.47 4.15
N ILE A 153 3.04 -7.57 4.29
CA ILE A 153 3.25 -6.13 4.38
C ILE A 153 2.39 -5.55 5.49
N ASN A 154 2.98 -4.74 6.36
CA ASN A 154 2.27 -3.90 7.32
C ASN A 154 1.99 -2.54 6.66
N LEU A 155 0.72 -2.28 6.32
CA LEU A 155 0.35 -1.04 5.66
C LEU A 155 0.18 0.09 6.69
N ILE A 156 1.05 1.08 6.61
CA ILE A 156 0.92 2.36 7.30
C ILE A 156 0.76 3.48 6.28
N THR A 157 -0.10 4.42 6.56
CA THR A 157 -0.43 5.55 5.68
C THR A 157 -0.31 6.87 6.42
N GLY A 158 -0.18 7.93 5.66
CA GLY A 158 -0.12 9.29 6.17
C GLY A 158 -1.16 10.19 5.53
N LEU A 159 -1.45 11.30 6.19
CA LEU A 159 -2.22 12.40 5.65
C LEU A 159 -1.26 13.40 5.03
N VAL A 160 -1.42 13.67 3.75
CA VAL A 160 -0.53 14.51 2.95
C VAL A 160 -1.33 15.59 2.23
N THR A 161 -0.78 16.78 2.17
CA THR A 161 -1.40 17.94 1.50
C THR A 161 -0.37 18.75 0.71
N SER A 162 -0.81 19.86 0.13
CA SER A 162 0.10 20.84 -0.48
C SER A 162 0.79 21.69 0.60
N ALA A 163 2.11 21.74 0.60
CA ALA A 163 2.87 22.61 1.51
C ALA A 163 2.49 24.09 1.33
N LYS A 164 2.26 24.53 0.08
CA LYS A 164 1.80 25.90 -0.22
C LYS A 164 0.44 26.22 0.40
N TRP A 165 -0.51 25.29 0.26
CA TRP A 165 -1.82 25.48 0.85
C TRP A 165 -1.76 25.45 2.40
N PHE A 166 -1.04 24.49 2.97
CA PHE A 166 -0.89 24.38 4.41
C PHE A 166 -0.27 25.62 5.03
N ALA A 167 0.76 26.19 4.41
CA ALA A 167 1.38 27.42 4.85
C ALA A 167 0.48 28.66 4.72
N SER A 168 -0.62 28.62 3.99
CA SER A 168 -1.60 29.70 3.86
C SER A 168 -2.71 29.65 4.91
N LEU A 169 -2.77 28.60 5.71
CA LEU A 169 -3.75 28.48 6.80
C LEU A 169 -3.37 29.39 7.96
N PRO A 170 -4.35 29.94 8.70
CA PRO A 170 -4.07 30.68 9.93
C PRO A 170 -3.43 29.73 10.97
N PRO A 171 -2.62 30.27 11.89
CA PRO A 171 -1.97 29.51 12.96
C PRO A 171 -2.95 28.90 13.94
#